data_28cfc39e2742f196516e7b3027d7cd13
#
_entry.id   28cfc39e2742f196516e7b3027d7cd13
#
_cell.length_a   1.000
_cell.length_b   1.000
_cell.length_c   1.000
_cell.angle_alpha   90.00
_cell.angle_beta   90.00
_cell.angle_gamma   90.00
#
_symmetry.space_group_name_H-M   'P 1'
#
loop_
_entity.id
_entity.type
_entity.pdbx_description
1 polymer ?
#
loop_
_entity_poly.entity_id
_entity_poly.type
_entity_poly.pdbx_seq_one_letter_code
_entity_poly.pdbx_strand_id
1 'polypeptide(L)'
;MKQRSDWPMLEKTENILKKLFRGDHAKMTSIIYRNFRRMTNKEFVYGEIDFLSFHNILENAQPKLGDVFYDLGSGTGKAVFTAALFFDLSKACGIELLPPLYTKANNQLKKATSFFQNLKPDLESKYLEKIPTIQFIQNSFLSYDFHDANIIYIAATCLSDSTWESLINKMAHLNPGTRIIVATKSIQHARFEIIYQGIELMSWGLCPVKIYRLA
;
A
#
# COMPACT_ATOMS: atom_id res chain seq x y z
N MET A 1 7.19 15.99 -16.20
CA MET A 1 7.42 15.05 -17.35
C MET A 1 8.61 14.18 -16.99
N LYS A 2 8.40 12.86 -16.77
CA LYS A 2 9.51 11.90 -16.56
C LYS A 2 10.39 11.84 -17.80
N GLN A 3 11.70 11.84 -17.60
CA GLN A 3 12.65 11.58 -18.68
C GLN A 3 12.49 10.13 -19.16
N ARG A 4 12.53 9.90 -20.48
CA ARG A 4 12.49 8.55 -21.11
C ARG A 4 13.53 7.57 -20.57
N SER A 5 14.54 8.04 -19.85
CA SER A 5 15.62 7.25 -19.23
C SER A 5 15.15 6.31 -18.13
N ASP A 6 14.01 6.57 -17.49
CA ASP A 6 13.54 5.79 -16.33
C ASP A 6 12.63 4.59 -16.70
N TRP A 7 12.15 4.55 -17.96
CA TRP A 7 11.25 3.50 -18.47
C TRP A 7 11.79 2.07 -18.34
N PRO A 8 13.05 1.76 -18.67
CA PRO A 8 13.58 0.39 -18.54
C PRO A 8 13.56 -0.10 -17.09
N MET A 9 13.77 0.81 -16.14
CA MET A 9 13.75 0.50 -14.71
C MET A 9 12.33 0.21 -14.21
N LEU A 10 11.35 1.04 -14.61
CA LEU A 10 9.95 0.87 -14.26
C LEU A 10 9.42 -0.47 -14.76
N GLU A 11 9.69 -0.79 -16.03
CA GLU A 11 9.27 -2.06 -16.64
C GLU A 11 9.92 -3.26 -15.96
N LYS A 12 11.22 -3.19 -15.63
CA LYS A 12 11.92 -4.25 -14.90
C LYS A 12 11.31 -4.48 -13.52
N THR A 13 11.04 -3.41 -12.78
CA THR A 13 10.44 -3.48 -11.44
C THR A 13 9.01 -4.03 -11.51
N GLU A 14 8.21 -3.59 -12.47
CA GLU A 14 6.86 -4.12 -12.69
C GLU A 14 6.90 -5.63 -13.02
N ASN A 15 7.83 -6.07 -13.87
CA ASN A 15 8.00 -7.48 -14.19
C ASN A 15 8.39 -8.33 -12.98
N ILE A 16 9.20 -7.79 -12.06
CA ILE A 16 9.52 -8.43 -10.78
C ILE A 16 8.24 -8.59 -9.95
N LEU A 17 7.46 -7.53 -9.80
CA LEU A 17 6.19 -7.56 -9.06
C LEU A 17 5.20 -8.55 -9.68
N LYS A 18 5.04 -8.55 -11.00
CA LYS A 18 4.17 -9.51 -11.71
C LYS A 18 4.59 -10.96 -11.47
N LYS A 19 5.90 -11.25 -11.45
CA LYS A 19 6.41 -12.59 -11.13
C LYS A 19 6.15 -12.96 -9.67
N LEU A 20 6.40 -12.04 -8.74
CA LEU A 20 6.21 -12.27 -7.31
C LEU A 20 4.74 -12.60 -6.97
N PHE A 21 3.79 -11.88 -7.57
CA PHE A 21 2.36 -12.06 -7.33
C PHE A 21 1.65 -13.01 -8.31
N ARG A 22 2.41 -13.70 -9.16
CA ARG A 22 1.84 -14.69 -10.08
C ARG A 22 1.13 -15.81 -9.33
N GLY A 23 -0.15 -16.04 -9.66
CA GLY A 23 -0.99 -17.04 -8.98
C GLY A 23 -1.47 -16.62 -7.59
N ASP A 24 -1.40 -15.33 -7.24
CA ASP A 24 -2.04 -14.83 -6.04
C ASP A 24 -3.57 -14.76 -6.22
N HIS A 25 -4.28 -15.64 -5.52
CA HIS A 25 -5.74 -15.70 -5.50
C HIS A 25 -6.32 -14.97 -4.27
N ALA A 26 -5.81 -13.79 -3.94
CA ALA A 26 -6.16 -13.04 -2.74
C ALA A 26 -7.66 -12.78 -2.62
N LYS A 27 -8.31 -12.37 -3.70
CA LYS A 27 -9.77 -12.14 -3.74
C LYS A 27 -10.56 -13.40 -3.33
N MET A 28 -10.22 -14.56 -3.92
CA MET A 28 -10.85 -15.84 -3.59
C MET A 28 -10.58 -16.23 -2.13
N THR A 29 -9.35 -16.08 -1.66
CA THR A 29 -8.96 -16.34 -0.27
C THR A 29 -9.78 -15.49 0.72
N SER A 30 -9.96 -14.20 0.45
CA SER A 30 -10.79 -13.31 1.26
C SER A 30 -12.26 -13.77 1.28
N ILE A 31 -12.83 -14.10 0.12
CA ILE A 31 -14.22 -14.56 0.01
C ILE A 31 -14.44 -15.85 0.80
N ILE A 32 -13.59 -16.86 0.60
CA ILE A 32 -13.71 -18.16 1.30
C ILE A 32 -13.61 -17.97 2.81
N TYR A 33 -12.65 -17.20 3.29
CA TYR A 33 -12.47 -16.96 4.73
C TYR A 33 -13.68 -16.25 5.34
N ARG A 34 -14.18 -15.18 4.70
CA ARG A 34 -15.36 -14.44 5.20
C ARG A 34 -16.59 -15.32 5.23
N ASN A 35 -16.82 -16.13 4.20
CA ASN A 35 -17.94 -17.08 4.15
C ASN A 35 -17.83 -18.12 5.28
N PHE A 36 -16.65 -18.71 5.46
CA PHE A 36 -16.39 -19.69 6.52
C PHE A 36 -16.64 -19.09 7.92
N ARG A 37 -16.20 -17.84 8.14
CA ARG A 37 -16.39 -17.14 9.42
C ARG A 37 -17.76 -16.46 9.52
N ARG A 38 -18.63 -16.60 8.52
CA ARG A 38 -19.96 -15.94 8.44
C ARG A 38 -19.87 -14.42 8.65
N MET A 39 -18.81 -13.80 8.13
CA MET A 39 -18.57 -12.35 8.23
C MET A 39 -19.44 -11.64 7.19
N THR A 40 -20.47 -10.96 7.64
CA THR A 40 -21.41 -10.19 6.79
C THR A 40 -20.95 -8.74 6.57
N ASN A 41 -19.99 -8.26 7.36
CA ASN A 41 -19.48 -6.90 7.26
C ASN A 41 -18.77 -6.67 5.94
N LYS A 42 -19.24 -5.68 5.16
CA LYS A 42 -18.68 -5.30 3.86
C LYS A 42 -17.28 -4.70 3.96
N GLU A 43 -16.84 -4.25 5.13
CA GLU A 43 -15.51 -3.67 5.37
C GLU A 43 -14.35 -4.62 5.02
N PHE A 44 -14.62 -5.90 4.94
CA PHE A 44 -13.63 -6.92 4.61
C PHE A 44 -13.61 -7.34 3.13
N VAL A 45 -14.25 -6.57 2.24
CA VAL A 45 -14.18 -6.84 0.80
C VAL A 45 -12.81 -6.47 0.27
N TYR A 46 -12.15 -7.42 -0.38
CA TYR A 46 -10.82 -7.27 -0.92
C TYR A 46 -10.84 -6.74 -2.36
N GLY A 47 -10.12 -5.66 -2.59
CA GLY A 47 -9.81 -5.12 -3.92
C GLY A 47 -8.30 -5.10 -4.14
N GLU A 48 -7.86 -5.16 -5.38
CA GLU A 48 -6.43 -5.12 -5.72
C GLU A 48 -6.10 -3.88 -6.53
N ILE A 49 -4.91 -3.34 -6.28
CA ILE A 49 -4.37 -2.24 -7.06
C ILE A 49 -3.44 -2.77 -8.16
N ASP A 50 -3.43 -2.10 -9.32
CA ASP A 50 -2.42 -2.33 -10.35
C ASP A 50 -1.09 -1.65 -9.95
N PHE A 51 0.04 -2.30 -10.26
CA PHE A 51 1.36 -1.83 -9.83
C PHE A 51 1.74 -0.46 -10.40
N LEU A 52 1.55 -0.25 -11.70
CA LEU A 52 1.89 1.02 -12.34
C LEU A 52 0.91 2.13 -11.97
N SER A 53 -0.38 1.82 -11.87
CA SER A 53 -1.39 2.77 -11.37
C SER A 53 -1.04 3.23 -9.97
N PHE A 54 -0.65 2.31 -9.08
CA PHE A 54 -0.26 2.68 -7.73
C PHE A 54 1.07 3.45 -7.67
N HIS A 55 2.05 3.07 -8.50
CA HIS A 55 3.27 3.84 -8.65
C HIS A 55 2.95 5.32 -8.98
N ASN A 56 2.08 5.57 -9.97
CA ASN A 56 1.71 6.92 -10.37
C ASN A 56 0.98 7.68 -9.25
N ILE A 57 0.08 7.01 -8.52
CA ILE A 57 -0.58 7.58 -7.36
C ILE A 57 0.45 7.98 -6.31
N LEU A 58 1.37 7.07 -5.97
CA LEU A 58 2.35 7.29 -4.92
C LEU A 58 3.35 8.39 -5.30
N GLU A 59 3.69 8.54 -6.59
CA GLU A 59 4.52 9.62 -7.10
C GLU A 59 3.90 11.01 -6.83
N ASN A 60 2.57 11.13 -6.97
CA ASN A 60 1.86 12.37 -6.63
C ASN A 60 1.86 12.68 -5.11
N ALA A 61 2.14 11.70 -4.26
CA ALA A 61 2.39 11.93 -2.83
C ALA A 61 3.82 12.43 -2.56
N GLN A 62 4.67 12.53 -3.59
CA GLN A 62 6.05 13.04 -3.51
C GLN A 62 6.88 12.34 -2.43
N PRO A 63 7.12 11.02 -2.53
CA PRO A 63 7.94 10.29 -1.58
C PRO A 63 9.35 10.88 -1.51
N LYS A 64 9.88 10.96 -0.29
CA LYS A 64 11.24 11.45 -0.03
C LYS A 64 12.13 10.28 0.39
N LEU A 65 13.43 10.43 0.18
CA LEU A 65 14.42 9.49 0.69
C LEU A 65 14.24 9.28 2.19
N GLY A 66 14.10 8.02 2.60
CA GLY A 66 13.96 7.63 3.99
C GLY A 66 12.53 7.72 4.56
N ASP A 67 11.52 8.10 3.77
CA ASP A 67 10.12 8.08 4.21
C ASP A 67 9.69 6.69 4.69
N VAL A 68 8.77 6.68 5.64
CA VAL A 68 8.07 5.49 6.16
C VAL A 68 6.70 5.41 5.54
N PHE A 69 6.41 4.31 4.83
CA PHE A 69 5.14 4.05 4.18
C PHE A 69 4.29 3.03 4.94
N TYR A 70 3.01 3.30 5.07
CA TYR A 70 2.01 2.36 5.60
C TYR A 70 0.84 2.15 4.64
N ASP A 71 0.44 0.88 4.48
CA ASP A 71 -0.79 0.46 3.80
C ASP A 71 -1.78 -0.08 4.83
N LEU A 72 -2.91 0.62 5.02
CA LEU A 72 -3.94 0.29 6.00
C LEU A 72 -5.02 -0.60 5.36
N GLY A 73 -4.96 -1.89 5.64
CA GLY A 73 -5.73 -2.94 4.95
C GLY A 73 -4.93 -3.51 3.78
N SER A 74 -3.69 -3.91 4.03
CA SER A 74 -2.70 -4.21 2.99
C SER A 74 -2.97 -5.48 2.18
N GLY A 75 -3.93 -6.30 2.59
CA GLY A 75 -4.23 -7.54 1.89
C GLY A 75 -3.00 -8.45 1.77
N THR A 76 -2.64 -8.82 0.54
CA THR A 76 -1.44 -9.63 0.26
C THR A 76 -0.16 -8.80 0.04
N GLY A 77 -0.24 -7.47 0.23
CA GLY A 77 0.92 -6.58 0.28
C GLY A 77 1.29 -5.93 -1.06
N LYS A 78 0.45 -5.95 -2.08
CA LYS A 78 0.77 -5.39 -3.41
C LYS A 78 1.23 -3.93 -3.33
N ALA A 79 0.51 -3.06 -2.62
CA ALA A 79 0.87 -1.65 -2.48
C ALA A 79 2.18 -1.48 -1.69
N VAL A 80 2.38 -2.29 -0.64
CA VAL A 80 3.61 -2.28 0.17
C VAL A 80 4.83 -2.63 -0.68
N PHE A 81 4.77 -3.71 -1.48
CA PHE A 81 5.86 -4.10 -2.37
C PHE A 81 6.08 -3.07 -3.49
N THR A 82 5.02 -2.48 -4.02
CA THR A 82 5.14 -1.42 -5.02
C THR A 82 5.87 -0.21 -4.44
N ALA A 83 5.46 0.25 -3.26
CA ALA A 83 6.13 1.36 -2.58
C ALA A 83 7.62 1.05 -2.32
N ALA A 84 7.91 -0.14 -1.79
CA ALA A 84 9.26 -0.57 -1.44
C ALA A 84 10.21 -0.69 -2.65
N LEU A 85 9.71 -1.08 -3.81
CA LEU A 85 10.55 -1.36 -4.97
C LEU A 85 10.69 -0.18 -5.94
N PHE A 86 9.78 0.78 -5.89
CA PHE A 86 9.83 1.95 -6.76
C PHE A 86 10.40 3.20 -6.09
N PHE A 87 10.46 3.25 -4.75
CA PHE A 87 10.85 4.45 -4.03
C PHE A 87 11.90 4.16 -2.95
N ASP A 88 12.81 5.09 -2.73
CA ASP A 88 13.90 5.03 -1.74
C ASP A 88 13.36 5.28 -0.31
N LEU A 89 12.49 4.38 0.17
CA LEU A 89 11.91 4.43 1.52
C LEU A 89 12.87 3.83 2.56
N SER A 90 12.69 4.16 3.84
CA SER A 90 13.35 3.44 4.95
C SER A 90 12.55 2.22 5.40
N LYS A 91 11.21 2.30 5.35
CA LYS A 91 10.29 1.24 5.74
C LYS A 91 9.03 1.26 4.89
N ALA A 92 8.53 0.08 4.53
CA ALA A 92 7.22 -0.13 3.95
C ALA A 92 6.45 -1.18 4.76
N CYS A 93 5.35 -0.80 5.37
CA CYS A 93 4.59 -1.62 6.31
C CYS A 93 3.15 -1.80 5.86
N GLY A 94 2.65 -3.04 5.92
CA GLY A 94 1.25 -3.37 5.70
C GLY A 94 0.56 -3.81 6.98
N ILE A 95 -0.59 -3.21 7.29
CA ILE A 95 -1.43 -3.63 8.41
C ILE A 95 -2.64 -4.35 7.84
N GLU A 96 -2.83 -5.61 8.21
CA GLU A 96 -3.92 -6.45 7.69
C GLU A 96 -4.61 -7.20 8.83
N LEU A 97 -5.93 -7.11 8.89
CA LEU A 97 -6.72 -7.75 9.94
C LEU A 97 -7.01 -9.22 9.64
N LEU A 98 -7.21 -9.59 8.37
CA LEU A 98 -7.61 -10.94 8.00
C LEU A 98 -6.40 -11.90 7.99
N PRO A 99 -6.36 -12.90 8.89
CA PRO A 99 -5.21 -13.80 9.04
C PRO A 99 -4.75 -14.47 7.72
N PRO A 100 -5.66 -14.94 6.83
CA PRO A 100 -5.20 -15.60 5.61
C PRO A 100 -4.56 -14.63 4.60
N LEU A 101 -4.95 -13.37 4.55
CA LEU A 101 -4.32 -12.35 3.71
C LEU A 101 -2.96 -11.95 4.29
N TYR A 102 -2.89 -11.72 5.59
CA TYR A 102 -1.63 -11.51 6.31
C TYR A 102 -0.63 -12.65 6.09
N THR A 103 -1.08 -13.90 6.20
CA THR A 103 -0.23 -15.08 5.95
C THR A 103 0.29 -15.09 4.51
N LYS A 104 -0.55 -14.76 3.53
CA LYS A 104 -0.13 -14.62 2.14
C LYS A 104 0.90 -13.51 1.95
N ALA A 105 0.71 -12.34 2.56
CA ALA A 105 1.66 -11.24 2.50
C ALA A 105 3.05 -11.66 3.02
N ASN A 106 3.11 -12.36 4.16
CA ASN A 106 4.37 -12.89 4.69
C ASN A 106 4.99 -13.97 3.80
N ASN A 107 4.18 -14.80 3.16
CA ASN A 107 4.70 -15.78 2.20
C ASN A 107 5.28 -15.09 0.96
N GLN A 108 4.66 -14.00 0.48
CA GLN A 108 5.22 -13.18 -0.58
C GLN A 108 6.53 -12.50 -0.15
N LEU A 109 6.62 -12.05 1.10
CA LEU A 109 7.86 -11.48 1.64
C LEU A 109 9.01 -12.49 1.65
N LYS A 110 8.75 -13.73 2.09
CA LYS A 110 9.74 -14.83 2.04
C LYS A 110 10.19 -15.12 0.61
N LYS A 111 9.25 -15.18 -0.35
CA LYS A 111 9.57 -15.38 -1.77
C LYS A 111 10.40 -14.22 -2.33
N ALA A 112 10.04 -12.98 -2.00
CA ALA A 112 10.77 -11.79 -2.42
C ALA A 112 12.21 -11.79 -1.90
N THR A 113 12.41 -12.11 -0.62
CA THR A 113 13.74 -12.20 -0.01
C THR A 113 14.62 -13.21 -0.75
N SER A 114 14.09 -14.42 -1.00
CA SER A 114 14.82 -15.46 -1.75
C SER A 114 15.09 -15.02 -3.20
N PHE A 115 14.10 -14.39 -3.85
CA PHE A 115 14.24 -13.88 -5.20
C PHE A 115 15.33 -12.82 -5.31
N PHE A 116 15.35 -11.85 -4.40
CA PHE A 116 16.35 -10.78 -4.38
C PHE A 116 17.75 -11.32 -4.04
N GLN A 117 17.87 -12.31 -3.17
CA GLN A 117 19.15 -12.98 -2.88
C GLN A 117 19.73 -13.65 -4.12
N ASN A 118 18.88 -14.27 -4.95
CA ASN A 118 19.27 -14.95 -6.18
C ASN A 118 19.61 -13.99 -7.34
N LEU A 119 19.07 -12.76 -7.30
CA LEU A 119 19.36 -11.72 -8.32
C LEU A 119 20.66 -10.95 -8.07
N LYS A 120 21.31 -11.13 -6.91
CA LYS A 120 22.53 -10.41 -6.54
C LYS A 120 23.66 -10.40 -7.58
N PRO A 121 23.86 -11.47 -8.40
CA PRO A 121 24.89 -11.44 -9.44
C PRO A 121 24.55 -10.52 -10.65
N ASP A 122 23.25 -10.31 -10.94
CA ASP A 122 22.78 -9.68 -12.18
C ASP A 122 22.26 -8.25 -11.99
N LEU A 123 21.99 -7.85 -10.76
CA LEU A 123 21.61 -6.48 -10.41
C LEU A 123 22.81 -5.75 -9.84
N GLU A 124 23.07 -4.53 -10.35
CA GLU A 124 24.01 -3.64 -9.70
C GLU A 124 23.69 -3.60 -8.20
N SER A 125 24.67 -3.93 -7.36
CA SER A 125 24.53 -4.03 -5.88
C SER A 125 23.84 -2.80 -5.25
N LYS A 126 23.99 -1.64 -5.89
CA LYS A 126 23.37 -0.36 -5.57
C LYS A 126 21.83 -0.40 -5.41
N TYR A 127 21.13 -1.30 -6.14
CA TYR A 127 19.66 -1.38 -6.07
C TYR A 127 19.17 -2.30 -4.95
N LEU A 128 19.94 -3.33 -4.61
CA LEU A 128 19.60 -4.27 -3.53
C LEU A 128 19.88 -3.69 -2.15
N GLU A 129 20.87 -2.79 -2.04
CA GLU A 129 21.18 -2.08 -0.81
C GLU A 129 20.12 -1.05 -0.41
N LYS A 130 19.24 -0.67 -1.35
CA LYS A 130 18.20 0.35 -1.18
C LYS A 130 16.80 -0.23 -0.90
N ILE A 131 16.63 -1.56 -0.86
CA ILE A 131 15.31 -2.12 -0.52
C ILE A 131 15.02 -1.81 0.95
N PRO A 132 13.92 -1.08 1.25
CA PRO A 132 13.57 -0.73 2.61
C PRO A 132 13.21 -1.97 3.44
N THR A 133 13.12 -1.81 4.75
CA THR A 133 12.52 -2.83 5.61
C THR A 133 11.06 -3.02 5.22
N ILE A 134 10.71 -4.22 4.71
CA ILE A 134 9.31 -4.60 4.42
C ILE A 134 8.77 -5.39 5.60
N GLN A 135 7.60 -4.99 6.10
CA GLN A 135 6.96 -5.62 7.26
C GLN A 135 5.46 -5.76 7.07
N PHE A 136 4.89 -6.87 7.55
CA PHE A 136 3.44 -7.04 7.65
C PHE A 136 3.04 -7.28 9.10
N ILE A 137 1.95 -6.65 9.53
CA ILE A 137 1.41 -6.69 10.89
C ILE A 137 -0.01 -7.21 10.82
N GLN A 138 -0.29 -8.29 11.57
CA GLN A 138 -1.65 -8.77 11.74
C GLN A 138 -2.33 -8.01 12.88
N ASN A 139 -3.01 -6.93 12.55
CA ASN A 139 -3.71 -6.09 13.54
C ASN A 139 -4.80 -5.25 12.87
N SER A 140 -5.66 -4.64 13.67
CA SER A 140 -6.50 -3.53 13.22
C SER A 140 -5.68 -2.26 13.10
N PHE A 141 -5.81 -1.53 11.99
CA PHE A 141 -5.19 -0.21 11.84
C PHE A 141 -5.74 0.82 12.85
N LEU A 142 -6.92 0.59 13.44
CA LEU A 142 -7.43 1.45 14.52
C LEU A 142 -6.64 1.25 15.83
N SER A 143 -6.13 0.03 16.08
CA SER A 143 -5.41 -0.31 17.32
C SER A 143 -3.89 -0.25 17.19
N TYR A 144 -3.35 -0.49 15.98
CA TYR A 144 -1.90 -0.47 15.75
C TYR A 144 -1.38 0.96 15.69
N ASP A 145 -0.24 1.22 16.31
CA ASP A 145 0.43 2.52 16.27
C ASP A 145 1.28 2.66 15.00
N PHE A 146 1.01 3.71 14.22
CA PHE A 146 1.74 4.10 13.01
C PHE A 146 2.13 5.58 13.03
N HIS A 147 2.43 6.12 14.22
CA HIS A 147 2.78 7.53 14.39
C HIS A 147 4.04 7.96 13.63
N ASP A 148 4.91 7.01 13.28
CA ASP A 148 6.12 7.22 12.47
C ASP A 148 5.86 7.32 10.97
N ALA A 149 4.60 7.23 10.52
CA ALA A 149 4.23 7.29 9.11
C ALA A 149 4.55 8.65 8.49
N ASN A 150 5.20 8.64 7.32
CA ASN A 150 5.32 9.80 6.44
C ASN A 150 4.32 9.75 5.29
N ILE A 151 3.98 8.53 4.83
CA ILE A 151 2.99 8.29 3.78
C ILE A 151 2.07 7.16 4.23
N ILE A 152 0.77 7.38 4.12
CA ILE A 152 -0.27 6.38 4.38
C ILE A 152 -1.08 6.18 3.11
N TYR A 153 -1.37 4.92 2.77
CA TYR A 153 -2.37 4.56 1.78
C TYR A 153 -3.52 3.82 2.43
N ILE A 154 -4.74 4.11 1.98
CA ILE A 154 -5.94 3.36 2.36
C ILE A 154 -6.96 3.29 1.22
N ALA A 155 -7.38 2.06 0.89
CA ALA A 155 -8.54 1.81 0.05
C ALA A 155 -9.82 1.82 0.92
N ALA A 156 -10.44 3.00 1.07
CA ALA A 156 -11.56 3.19 2.01
C ALA A 156 -12.92 2.74 1.46
N THR A 157 -12.97 2.02 0.33
CA THR A 157 -14.17 1.66 -0.43
C THR A 157 -15.25 1.02 0.42
N CYS A 158 -14.89 0.15 1.34
CA CYS A 158 -15.83 -0.67 2.09
C CYS A 158 -15.93 -0.28 3.57
N LEU A 159 -15.19 0.72 4.04
CA LEU A 159 -15.22 1.13 5.44
C LEU A 159 -16.56 1.75 5.81
N SER A 160 -17.10 1.37 6.97
CA SER A 160 -18.26 2.04 7.57
C SER A 160 -17.92 3.49 7.92
N ASP A 161 -18.93 4.35 8.04
CA ASP A 161 -18.68 5.75 8.37
C ASP A 161 -18.06 5.89 9.76
N SER A 162 -18.48 5.06 10.73
CA SER A 162 -17.91 5.06 12.08
C SER A 162 -16.42 4.64 12.10
N THR A 163 -16.05 3.61 11.34
CA THR A 163 -14.64 3.19 11.19
C THR A 163 -13.83 4.29 10.51
N TRP A 164 -14.42 4.92 9.48
CA TRP A 164 -13.77 6.00 8.73
C TRP A 164 -13.51 7.24 9.61
N GLU A 165 -14.51 7.68 10.37
CA GLU A 165 -14.37 8.80 11.31
C GLU A 165 -13.33 8.52 12.40
N SER A 166 -13.35 7.32 12.99
CA SER A 166 -12.34 6.88 13.97
C SER A 166 -10.94 6.93 13.40
N LEU A 167 -10.77 6.50 12.14
CA LEU A 167 -9.47 6.54 11.45
C LEU A 167 -9.04 7.98 11.13
N ILE A 168 -9.92 8.84 10.67
CA ILE A 168 -9.63 10.27 10.45
C ILE A 168 -9.13 10.92 11.74
N ASN A 169 -9.84 10.70 12.84
CA ASN A 169 -9.45 11.23 14.15
C ASN A 169 -8.05 10.72 14.57
N LYS A 170 -7.75 9.44 14.34
CA LYS A 170 -6.43 8.90 14.62
C LYS A 170 -5.35 9.53 13.74
N MET A 171 -5.59 9.62 12.43
CA MET A 171 -4.63 10.24 11.48
C MET A 171 -4.42 11.73 11.75
N ALA A 172 -5.41 12.42 12.30
CA ALA A 172 -5.28 13.84 12.67
C ALA A 172 -4.24 14.10 13.79
N HIS A 173 -3.79 13.08 14.50
CA HIS A 173 -2.76 13.19 15.54
C HIS A 173 -1.35 12.81 15.05
N LEU A 174 -1.19 12.50 13.76
CA LEU A 174 0.11 12.22 13.16
C LEU A 174 0.95 13.50 13.02
N ASN A 175 2.20 13.32 12.62
CA ASN A 175 3.14 14.41 12.43
C ASN A 175 2.70 15.32 11.27
N PRO A 176 2.82 16.65 11.40
CA PRO A 176 2.63 17.57 10.29
C PRO A 176 3.49 17.18 9.08
N GLY A 177 2.92 17.35 7.88
CA GLY A 177 3.57 16.95 6.64
C GLY A 177 3.34 15.50 6.24
N THR A 178 2.71 14.66 7.08
CA THR A 178 2.29 13.30 6.69
C THR A 178 1.32 13.37 5.50
N ARG A 179 1.56 12.57 4.47
CA ARG A 179 0.72 12.47 3.27
C ARG A 179 -0.18 11.25 3.38
N ILE A 180 -1.49 11.47 3.17
CA ILE A 180 -2.51 10.41 3.25
C ILE A 180 -3.16 10.25 1.89
N ILE A 181 -2.96 9.11 1.26
CA ILE A 181 -3.55 8.70 0.00
C ILE A 181 -4.84 7.93 0.30
N VAL A 182 -5.97 8.46 -0.15
CA VAL A 182 -7.29 7.87 0.08
C VAL A 182 -7.95 7.53 -1.25
N ALA A 183 -8.31 6.26 -1.41
CA ALA A 183 -9.15 5.80 -2.51
C ALA A 183 -10.62 5.73 -2.07
N THR A 184 -11.52 6.27 -2.88
CA THR A 184 -13.00 6.32 -2.81
C THR A 184 -13.61 7.33 -1.84
N LYS A 185 -13.20 7.35 -0.56
CA LYS A 185 -13.73 8.30 0.43
C LYS A 185 -12.99 9.65 0.42
N SER A 186 -13.52 10.60 1.18
CA SER A 186 -12.91 11.91 1.37
C SER A 186 -12.72 12.19 2.85
N ILE A 187 -11.64 12.88 3.22
CA ILE A 187 -11.43 13.38 4.57
C ILE A 187 -12.05 14.78 4.65
N GLN A 188 -12.93 15.00 5.64
CA GLN A 188 -13.48 16.30 5.99
C GLN A 188 -12.99 16.67 7.39
N HIS A 189 -11.83 17.29 7.48
CA HIS A 189 -11.23 17.68 8.75
C HIS A 189 -10.23 18.82 8.52
N ALA A 190 -10.23 19.85 9.37
CA ALA A 190 -9.49 21.09 9.17
C ALA A 190 -7.96 20.93 9.05
N ARG A 191 -7.39 19.86 9.63
CA ARG A 191 -5.95 19.58 9.56
C ARG A 191 -5.49 18.94 8.24
N PHE A 192 -6.39 18.62 7.30
CA PHE A 192 -6.03 17.93 6.05
C PHE A 192 -6.24 18.84 4.86
N GLU A 193 -5.15 19.20 4.20
CA GLU A 193 -5.13 19.92 2.95
C GLU A 193 -5.06 18.97 1.76
N ILE A 194 -5.92 19.13 0.75
CA ILE A 194 -5.85 18.35 -0.49
C ILE A 194 -4.67 18.87 -1.32
N ILE A 195 -3.69 18.02 -1.61
CA ILE A 195 -2.55 18.32 -2.47
C ILE A 195 -2.63 17.66 -3.85
N TYR A 196 -3.49 16.66 -4.01
CA TYR A 196 -3.78 16.01 -5.28
C TYR A 196 -5.19 15.42 -5.29
N GLN A 197 -5.83 15.45 -6.46
CA GLN A 197 -7.11 14.78 -6.71
C GLN A 197 -7.13 14.28 -8.15
N GLY A 198 -7.49 13.01 -8.35
CA GLY A 198 -7.56 12.36 -9.65
C GLY A 198 -8.53 11.20 -9.68
N ILE A 199 -8.65 10.58 -10.85
CA ILE A 199 -9.39 9.32 -11.06
C ILE A 199 -8.37 8.32 -11.58
N GLU A 200 -8.26 7.18 -10.89
CA GLU A 200 -7.27 6.14 -11.17
C GLU A 200 -7.96 4.81 -11.49
N LEU A 201 -7.33 4.01 -12.36
CA LEU A 201 -7.84 2.69 -12.69
C LEU A 201 -7.39 1.68 -11.63
N MET A 202 -8.37 1.08 -10.96
CA MET A 202 -8.19 -0.02 -10.00
C MET A 202 -8.75 -1.32 -10.57
N SER A 203 -8.46 -2.46 -9.95
CA SER A 203 -9.00 -3.75 -10.38
C SER A 203 -10.54 -3.84 -10.34
N TRP A 204 -11.17 -2.95 -9.62
CA TRP A 204 -12.64 -2.85 -9.48
C TRP A 204 -13.27 -1.72 -10.30
N GLY A 205 -12.50 -0.98 -11.11
CA GLY A 205 -12.95 0.10 -11.97
C GLY A 205 -12.29 1.45 -11.69
N LEU A 206 -12.81 2.50 -12.29
CA LEU A 206 -12.36 3.88 -12.06
C LEU A 206 -12.66 4.29 -10.62
N CYS A 207 -11.66 4.82 -9.95
CA CYS A 207 -11.71 5.15 -8.53
C CYS A 207 -11.21 6.59 -8.31
N PRO A 208 -11.98 7.45 -7.62
CA PRO A 208 -11.47 8.73 -7.20
C PRO A 208 -10.40 8.53 -6.13
N VAL A 209 -9.26 9.19 -6.33
CA VAL A 209 -8.13 9.21 -5.40
C VAL A 209 -7.85 10.64 -5.00
N LYS A 210 -7.66 10.85 -3.70
CA LYS A 210 -7.22 12.12 -3.14
C LYS A 210 -5.98 11.90 -2.29
N ILE A 211 -5.06 12.84 -2.35
CA ILE A 211 -3.90 12.89 -1.46
C ILE A 211 -4.03 14.12 -0.60
N TYR A 212 -3.93 13.91 0.68
CA TYR A 212 -3.98 14.95 1.69
C TYR A 212 -2.61 15.11 2.32
N ARG A 213 -2.28 16.34 2.73
CA ARG A 213 -1.16 16.65 3.60
C ARG A 213 -1.71 17.10 4.94
N LEU A 214 -1.18 16.55 6.02
CA LEU A 214 -1.51 16.99 7.38
C LEU A 214 -0.79 18.29 7.71
N ALA A 215 -1.57 19.29 8.20
CA ALA A 215 -1.07 20.59 8.64
C ALA A 215 -0.49 20.52 10.06
#